data_f3658d07321ceb1333ad9140d625e494
#
_entry.id   f3658d07321ceb1333ad9140d625e494
#
_cell.length_a   1.000
_cell.length_b   1.000
_cell.length_c   1.000
_cell.angle_alpha   90.00
_cell.angle_beta   90.00
_cell.angle_gamma   90.00
#
_symmetry.space_group_name_H-M   'P 1'
#
loop_
_entity.id
_entity.type
_entity.pdbx_description
1 polymer ?
#
loop_
_entity_poly.entity_id
_entity_poly.type
_entity_poly.pdbx_seq_one_letter_code
_entity_poly.pdbx_strand_id
1 'polypeptide(L)'
;MVCAGASEISMAQWASAYVESALGISKNIGDIIGPCLFAIMMGISRFFYGKYGEKLDLMKFMIASGILCLICYLLAALAPLPFLNLVGCSLCGFSVGIMWPGTISIASKKIPLGGTAMFAFLAMAGDLGGAVG
;
A
#
# COMPACT_ATOMS: atom_id res chain seq x y z
N MET A 1 9.35 5.41 4.71
CA MET A 1 9.37 5.14 3.24
C MET A 1 9.84 3.72 2.92
N VAL A 2 10.97 3.23 3.41
CA VAL A 2 11.47 1.86 3.12
C VAL A 2 10.39 0.80 3.37
N CYS A 3 9.82 0.73 4.56
CA CYS A 3 8.77 -0.24 4.88
C CYS A 3 7.50 -0.07 4.01
N ALA A 4 7.18 1.15 3.62
CA ALA A 4 6.03 1.41 2.75
C ALA A 4 6.28 0.86 1.33
N GLY A 5 7.46 1.11 0.75
CA GLY A 5 7.85 0.56 -0.54
C GLY A 5 7.93 -0.97 -0.53
N ALA A 6 8.57 -1.56 0.49
CA ALA A 6 8.64 -3.00 0.64
C ALA A 6 7.25 -3.65 0.71
N SER A 7 6.35 -3.13 1.56
CA SER A 7 5.01 -3.69 1.72
C SER A 7 4.14 -3.51 0.47
N GLU A 8 4.31 -2.41 -0.27
CA GLU A 8 3.59 -2.18 -1.52
C GLU A 8 4.00 -3.21 -2.60
N ILE A 9 5.29 -3.31 -2.88
CA ILE A 9 5.80 -4.18 -3.94
C ILE A 9 5.60 -5.65 -3.61
N SER A 10 5.91 -6.09 -2.39
CA SER A 10 5.69 -7.49 -1.98
C SER A 10 4.25 -7.94 -2.21
N MET A 11 3.27 -7.15 -1.76
CA MET A 11 1.86 -7.54 -1.90
C MET A 11 1.38 -7.43 -3.34
N ALA A 12 1.83 -6.42 -4.10
CA ALA A 12 1.47 -6.25 -5.51
C ALA A 12 1.95 -7.42 -6.37
N GLN A 13 3.14 -7.97 -6.09
CA GLN A 13 3.68 -9.13 -6.80
C GLN A 13 2.85 -10.40 -6.57
N TRP A 14 2.29 -10.57 -5.38
CA TRP A 14 1.45 -11.74 -5.04
C TRP A 14 -0.02 -11.56 -5.43
N ALA A 15 -0.45 -10.36 -5.83
CA ALA A 15 -1.84 -10.06 -6.14
C ALA A 15 -2.43 -10.98 -7.23
N SER A 16 -1.66 -11.28 -8.27
CA SER A 16 -2.06 -12.22 -9.34
C SER A 16 -2.34 -13.62 -8.79
N ALA A 17 -1.42 -14.16 -7.99
CA ALA A 17 -1.56 -15.49 -7.40
C ALA A 17 -2.78 -15.61 -6.48
N TYR A 18 -3.09 -14.56 -5.71
CA TYR A 18 -4.29 -14.54 -4.87
C TYR A 18 -5.58 -14.52 -5.68
N VAL A 19 -5.61 -13.79 -6.80
CA VAL A 19 -6.78 -13.77 -7.71
C VAL A 19 -6.97 -15.12 -8.37
N GLU A 20 -5.92 -15.74 -8.89
CA GLU A 20 -5.97 -17.09 -9.48
C GLU A 20 -6.51 -18.10 -8.47
N SER A 21 -5.97 -18.11 -7.26
CA SER A 21 -6.39 -19.03 -6.19
C SER A 21 -7.83 -18.82 -5.75
N ALA A 22 -8.29 -17.56 -5.68
CA ALA A 22 -9.62 -17.22 -5.15
C ALA A 22 -10.74 -17.45 -6.17
N LEU A 23 -10.47 -17.16 -7.44
CA LEU A 23 -11.49 -17.17 -8.49
C LEU A 23 -11.37 -18.38 -9.45
N GLY A 24 -10.30 -19.16 -9.35
CA GLY A 24 -10.06 -20.32 -10.22
C GLY A 24 -9.89 -19.96 -11.70
N ILE A 25 -9.43 -18.74 -11.98
CA ILE A 25 -9.23 -18.25 -13.36
C ILE A 25 -7.84 -18.53 -13.87
N SER A 26 -7.67 -18.41 -15.20
CA SER A 26 -6.36 -18.63 -15.83
C SER A 26 -5.34 -17.56 -15.39
N LYS A 27 -4.07 -17.94 -15.35
CA LYS A 27 -2.96 -17.08 -14.97
C LYS A 27 -2.96 -15.75 -15.74
N ASN A 28 -3.19 -15.78 -17.06
CA ASN A 28 -3.18 -14.57 -17.89
C ASN A 28 -4.23 -13.52 -17.45
N ILE A 29 -5.38 -13.97 -16.96
CA ILE A 29 -6.43 -13.09 -16.46
C ILE A 29 -6.09 -12.64 -15.04
N GLY A 30 -5.54 -13.51 -14.20
CA GLY A 30 -5.06 -13.22 -12.86
C GLY A 30 -3.99 -12.14 -12.85
N ASP A 31 -3.04 -12.19 -13.78
CA ASP A 31 -1.95 -11.21 -13.95
C ASP A 31 -2.46 -9.79 -14.30
N ILE A 32 -3.64 -9.67 -14.86
CA ILE A 32 -4.28 -8.38 -15.15
C ILE A 32 -5.16 -7.92 -13.97
N ILE A 33 -6.03 -8.80 -13.49
CA ILE A 33 -7.04 -8.44 -12.48
C ILE A 33 -6.39 -8.19 -11.12
N GLY A 34 -5.41 -8.98 -10.70
CA GLY A 34 -4.77 -8.87 -9.41
C GLY A 34 -4.14 -7.49 -9.17
N PRO A 35 -3.15 -7.09 -9.99
CA PRO A 35 -2.56 -5.76 -9.87
C PRO A 35 -3.55 -4.63 -10.10
N CYS A 36 -4.54 -4.80 -10.98
CA CYS A 36 -5.58 -3.80 -11.23
C CYS A 36 -6.44 -3.57 -9.97
N LEU A 37 -6.89 -4.63 -9.31
CA LEU A 37 -7.67 -4.54 -8.08
C LEU A 37 -6.88 -3.86 -6.96
N PHE A 38 -5.61 -4.23 -6.80
CA PHE A 38 -4.70 -3.60 -5.84
C PHE A 38 -4.53 -2.11 -6.12
N ALA A 39 -4.31 -1.74 -7.39
CA ALA A 39 -4.14 -0.34 -7.81
C ALA A 39 -5.41 0.50 -7.64
N ILE A 40 -6.59 -0.07 -7.91
CA ILE A 40 -7.88 0.59 -7.69
C ILE A 40 -8.06 0.91 -6.20
N MET A 41 -7.81 -0.04 -5.31
CA MET A 41 -7.92 0.17 -3.88
C MET A 41 -6.92 1.21 -3.36
N MET A 42 -5.70 1.22 -3.90
CA MET A 42 -4.70 2.25 -3.64
C MET A 42 -5.18 3.63 -4.12
N GLY A 43 -5.76 3.72 -5.32
CA GLY A 43 -6.32 4.96 -5.86
C GLY A 43 -7.46 5.52 -5.01
N ILE A 44 -8.38 4.64 -4.55
CA ILE A 44 -9.46 5.01 -3.64
C ILE A 44 -8.91 5.59 -2.34
N SER A 45 -7.89 4.97 -1.75
CA SER A 45 -7.24 5.45 -0.53
C SER A 45 -6.65 6.85 -0.72
N ARG A 46 -5.96 7.08 -1.83
CA ARG A 46 -5.39 8.40 -2.17
C ARG A 46 -6.46 9.46 -2.39
N PHE A 47 -7.58 9.10 -3.03
CA PHE A 47 -8.72 9.98 -3.22
C PHE A 47 -9.35 10.39 -1.88
N PHE A 48 -9.56 9.43 -0.97
CA PHE A 48 -10.04 9.71 0.39
C PHE A 48 -9.09 10.66 1.14
N TYR A 49 -7.80 10.42 1.05
CA TYR A 49 -6.82 11.31 1.66
C TYR A 49 -6.84 12.71 1.06
N GLY A 50 -6.94 12.84 -0.26
CA GLY A 50 -7.02 14.14 -0.92
C GLY A 50 -8.24 14.96 -0.47
N LYS A 51 -9.37 14.27 -0.22
CA LYS A 51 -10.61 14.93 0.19
C LYS A 51 -10.69 15.26 1.69
N TYR A 52 -10.14 14.42 2.54
CA TYR A 52 -10.31 14.51 4.00
C TYR A 52 -9.00 14.75 4.76
N GLY A 53 -7.86 14.72 4.10
CA GLY A 53 -6.53 14.77 4.73
C GLY A 53 -6.26 16.03 5.54
N GLU A 54 -6.87 17.17 5.18
CA GLU A 54 -6.73 18.42 5.94
C GLU A 54 -7.47 18.39 7.30
N LYS A 55 -8.53 17.57 7.39
CA LYS A 55 -9.37 17.45 8.60
C LYS A 55 -8.93 16.32 9.52
N LEU A 56 -8.09 15.43 9.05
CA LEU A 56 -7.63 14.26 9.79
C LEU A 56 -6.28 14.54 10.45
N ASP A 57 -6.11 14.02 11.66
CA ASP A 57 -4.79 13.94 12.29
C ASP A 57 -3.94 12.94 11.51
N LEU A 58 -3.08 13.47 10.65
CA LEU A 58 -2.28 12.69 9.71
C LEU A 58 -1.44 11.61 10.40
N MET A 59 -0.93 11.90 11.60
CA MET A 59 -0.13 10.93 12.36
C MET A 59 -0.99 9.72 12.78
N LYS A 60 -2.18 9.97 13.30
CA LYS A 60 -3.10 8.90 13.71
C LYS A 60 -3.57 8.08 12.52
N PHE A 61 -3.83 8.76 11.40
CA PHE A 61 -4.22 8.10 10.17
C PHE A 61 -3.12 7.19 9.61
N MET A 62 -1.86 7.64 9.65
CA MET A 62 -0.70 6.83 9.25
C MET A 62 -0.51 5.60 10.14
N ILE A 63 -0.68 5.76 11.46
CA ILE A 63 -0.60 4.63 12.41
C ILE A 63 -1.73 3.62 12.12
N ALA A 64 -2.96 4.09 11.93
CA ALA A 64 -4.09 3.24 11.59
C ALA A 64 -3.87 2.47 10.28
N SER A 65 -3.33 3.12 9.25
CA SER A 65 -2.96 2.48 7.99
C SER A 65 -1.87 1.43 8.17
N GLY A 66 -0.86 1.67 9.01
CA GLY A 66 0.17 0.70 9.35
C GLY A 66 -0.39 -0.54 10.05
N ILE A 67 -1.30 -0.35 11.02
CA ILE A 67 -1.99 -1.46 11.70
C ILE A 67 -2.86 -2.24 10.72
N LEU A 68 -3.61 -1.54 9.87
CA LEU A 68 -4.42 -2.18 8.83
C LEU A 68 -3.55 -3.00 7.88
N CYS A 69 -2.41 -2.48 7.45
CA CYS A 69 -1.45 -3.19 6.61
C CYS A 69 -0.99 -4.49 7.27
N LEU A 70 -0.63 -4.46 8.56
CA LEU A 70 -0.23 -5.65 9.31
C LEU A 70 -1.36 -6.69 9.35
N ILE A 71 -2.59 -6.27 9.63
CA ILE A 71 -3.76 -7.15 9.64
C ILE A 71 -3.98 -7.77 8.25
N CYS A 72 -3.84 -6.99 7.18
CA CYS A 72 -3.99 -7.47 5.80
C CYS A 72 -2.94 -8.52 5.45
N TYR A 73 -1.68 -8.33 5.86
CA TYR A 73 -0.62 -9.32 5.67
C TYR A 73 -0.89 -10.62 6.45
N LEU A 74 -1.35 -10.51 7.70
CA LEU A 74 -1.74 -11.68 8.49
C LEU A 74 -2.92 -12.42 7.85
N LEU A 75 -3.91 -11.70 7.36
CA LEU A 75 -5.04 -12.28 6.61
C LEU A 75 -4.56 -12.99 5.34
N ALA A 76 -3.72 -12.34 4.54
CA ALA A 76 -3.20 -12.92 3.31
C ALA A 76 -2.30 -14.14 3.55
N ALA A 77 -1.60 -14.21 4.69
CA ALA A 77 -0.67 -15.30 5.01
C ALA A 77 -1.32 -16.48 5.74
N LEU A 78 -2.28 -16.21 6.62
CA LEU A 78 -2.81 -17.21 7.57
C LEU A 78 -4.23 -17.68 7.25
N ALA A 79 -4.97 -16.96 6.40
CA ALA A 79 -6.34 -17.34 6.11
C ALA A 79 -6.40 -18.66 5.31
N PRO A 80 -7.23 -19.63 5.73
CA PRO A 80 -7.35 -20.92 5.04
C PRO A 80 -8.16 -20.83 3.74
N LEU A 81 -8.88 -19.72 3.52
CA LEU A 81 -9.76 -19.52 2.38
C LEU A 81 -9.09 -18.59 1.37
N PRO A 82 -8.94 -19.00 0.10
CA PRO A 82 -8.32 -18.17 -0.95
C PRO A 82 -9.01 -16.81 -1.15
N PHE A 83 -10.33 -16.75 -0.93
CA PHE A 83 -11.10 -15.51 -1.01
C PHE A 83 -10.68 -14.48 0.05
N LEU A 84 -10.39 -14.95 1.28
CA LEU A 84 -9.90 -14.08 2.37
C LEU A 84 -8.51 -13.54 2.07
N ASN A 85 -7.65 -14.33 1.42
CA ASN A 85 -6.34 -13.89 0.99
C ASN A 85 -6.44 -12.77 -0.05
N LEU A 86 -7.38 -12.90 -1.00
CA LEU A 86 -7.66 -11.87 -1.98
C LEU A 86 -8.18 -10.57 -1.33
N VAL A 87 -9.10 -10.69 -0.36
CA VAL A 87 -9.59 -9.54 0.41
C VAL A 87 -8.45 -8.87 1.18
N GLY A 88 -7.59 -9.65 1.82
CA GLY A 88 -6.40 -9.15 2.50
C GLY A 88 -5.47 -8.38 1.57
N CYS A 89 -5.20 -8.93 0.39
CA CYS A 89 -4.39 -8.28 -0.64
C CYS A 89 -5.00 -6.94 -1.10
N SER A 90 -6.31 -6.93 -1.39
CA SER A 90 -7.02 -5.72 -1.86
C SER A 90 -7.02 -4.62 -0.80
N LEU A 91 -7.34 -4.97 0.45
CA LEU A 91 -7.30 -4.03 1.58
C LEU A 91 -5.89 -3.54 1.90
N CYS A 92 -4.87 -4.36 1.66
CA CYS A 92 -3.48 -3.94 1.76
C CYS A 92 -3.18 -2.80 0.79
N GLY A 93 -3.64 -2.88 -0.47
CA GLY A 93 -3.55 -1.78 -1.43
C GLY A 93 -4.14 -0.48 -0.90
N PHE A 94 -5.31 -0.56 -0.25
CA PHE A 94 -5.93 0.59 0.40
C PHE A 94 -5.06 1.17 1.52
N SER A 95 -4.48 0.33 2.39
CA SER A 95 -3.66 0.77 3.52
C SER A 95 -2.34 1.41 3.08
N VAL A 96 -1.68 0.81 2.09
CA VAL A 96 -0.39 1.29 1.58
C VAL A 96 -0.52 2.58 0.78
N GLY A 97 -1.66 2.79 0.11
CA GLY A 97 -1.91 3.94 -0.76
C GLY A 97 -1.65 5.29 -0.12
N ILE A 98 -1.84 5.41 1.21
CA ILE A 98 -1.61 6.66 1.93
C ILE A 98 -0.19 6.79 2.52
N MET A 99 0.56 5.69 2.62
CA MET A 99 1.87 5.72 3.29
C MET A 99 2.87 6.63 2.58
N TRP A 100 2.85 6.66 1.26
CA TRP A 100 3.71 7.54 0.47
C TRP A 100 3.34 9.02 0.64
N PRO A 101 2.14 9.47 0.26
CA PRO A 101 1.78 10.87 0.37
C PRO A 101 1.73 11.35 1.81
N GLY A 102 1.33 10.50 2.76
CA GLY A 102 1.34 10.81 4.18
C GLY A 102 2.74 11.05 4.73
N THR A 103 3.71 10.22 4.39
CA THR A 103 5.11 10.40 4.82
C THR A 103 5.70 11.68 4.25
N ILE A 104 5.47 11.97 2.97
CA ILE A 104 5.92 13.20 2.31
C ILE A 104 5.29 14.42 2.98
N SER A 105 3.99 14.37 3.26
CA SER A 105 3.27 15.47 3.93
C SER A 105 3.78 15.73 5.36
N ILE A 106 4.08 14.67 6.12
CA ILE A 106 4.66 14.81 7.47
C ILE A 106 6.06 15.41 7.38
N ALA A 107 6.89 14.92 6.46
CA ALA A 107 8.25 15.40 6.28
C ALA A 107 8.26 16.89 5.90
N SER A 108 7.43 17.31 4.95
CA SER A 108 7.35 18.70 4.53
C SER A 108 6.89 19.65 5.63
N LYS A 109 5.99 19.19 6.52
CA LYS A 109 5.54 19.96 7.68
C LYS A 109 6.60 20.08 8.78
N LYS A 110 7.39 19.02 8.98
CA LYS A 110 8.42 18.97 10.04
C LYS A 110 9.74 19.61 9.63
N ILE A 111 10.06 19.61 8.34
CA ILE A 111 11.32 20.10 7.78
C ILE A 111 11.03 21.06 6.61
N PRO A 112 10.53 22.29 6.91
CA PRO A 112 10.11 23.23 5.86
C PRO A 112 11.25 23.65 4.92
N LEU A 113 12.51 23.57 5.38
CA LEU A 113 13.72 23.95 4.64
C LEU A 113 14.37 22.75 3.92
N GLY A 114 13.76 21.56 3.98
CA GLY A 114 14.34 20.34 3.40
C GLY A 114 14.44 20.32 1.87
N GLY A 115 13.65 21.14 1.19
CA GLY A 115 13.72 21.33 -0.26
C GLY A 115 13.65 20.04 -1.08
N THR A 116 14.13 20.12 -2.30
CA THR A 116 14.14 18.99 -3.27
C THR A 116 14.96 17.79 -2.78
N ALA A 117 16.05 18.05 -2.06
CA ALA A 117 16.93 16.98 -1.55
C ALA A 117 16.19 16.05 -0.57
N MET A 118 15.37 16.59 0.31
CA MET A 118 14.55 15.78 1.24
C MET A 118 13.60 14.85 0.50
N PHE A 119 12.92 15.36 -0.53
CA PHE A 119 12.01 14.52 -1.34
C PHE A 119 12.77 13.45 -2.12
N ALA A 120 13.95 13.77 -2.66
CA ALA A 120 14.79 12.80 -3.35
C ALA A 120 15.24 11.66 -2.42
N PHE A 121 15.68 11.97 -1.20
CA PHE A 121 16.05 10.95 -0.20
C PHE A 121 14.86 10.10 0.22
N LEU A 122 13.67 10.69 0.39
CA LEU A 122 12.47 9.94 0.73
C LEU A 122 12.07 8.98 -0.41
N ALA A 123 12.10 9.46 -1.66
CA ALA A 123 11.83 8.62 -2.83
C ALA A 123 12.81 7.46 -2.93
N MET A 124 14.12 7.75 -2.87
CA MET A 124 15.16 6.73 -2.89
C MET A 124 14.99 5.69 -1.78
N ALA A 125 14.61 6.10 -0.57
CA ALA A 125 14.32 5.17 0.52
C ALA A 125 13.09 4.29 0.22
N GLY A 126 12.08 4.81 -0.48
CA GLY A 126 10.94 4.05 -0.94
C GLY A 126 11.32 3.02 -2.00
N ASP A 127 12.11 3.42 -2.98
CA ASP A 127 12.60 2.56 -4.06
C ASP A 127 13.50 1.43 -3.53
N LEU A 128 14.38 1.74 -2.56
CA LEU A 128 15.17 0.72 -1.85
C LEU A 128 14.26 -0.28 -1.12
N GLY A 129 13.20 0.18 -0.49
CA GLY A 129 12.18 -0.69 0.11
C GLY A 129 11.54 -1.61 -0.91
N GLY A 130 11.15 -1.08 -2.06
CA GLY A 130 10.57 -1.86 -3.16
C GLY A 130 11.54 -2.86 -3.79
N ALA A 131 12.85 -2.56 -3.78
CA ALA A 131 13.87 -3.48 -4.30
C ALA A 131 14.18 -4.65 -3.35
N VAL A 132 13.93 -4.50 -2.05
CA VAL A 132 14.20 -5.51 -1.01
C VAL A 132 12.95 -6.33 -0.68
N GLY A 133 11.74 -5.76 -0.86
CA GLY A 133 10.44 -6.43 -0.66
C GLY A 133 10.01 -7.22 -1.86
#